data_8a21c781c087f1f6c1da28f118874c08
#
_entry.id   8a21c781c087f1f6c1da28f118874c08
#
_cell.length_a   1.000
_cell.length_b   1.000
_cell.length_c   1.000
_cell.angle_alpha   90.00
_cell.angle_beta   90.00
_cell.angle_gamma   90.00
#
_symmetry.space_group_name_H-M   'P 1'
#
loop_
_entity.id
_entity.type
_entity.pdbx_description
1 polymer ?
#
loop_
_entity_poly.entity_id
_entity_poly.type
_entity_poly.pdbx_seq_one_letter_code
_entity_poly.pdbx_strand_id
1 'polypeptide(L)'
;VKLLFRRRLFSVGVAIGALTLVGAGIGTAQASTAQHSRPASVKPTVVLVHGAWADGSSWDKVAAKLQHDGYRVVTPPNLLSGVDNDAANLRAYLDTITGPVVLVGHSYGGMVITNAALGDKQVKALVYVDAYIPDQHDTVYSLTSAVPGSVFAAEASTVFDQVAIPGGDPHYPNLYVKPSVFGKAFADKSIPAKDVAVLAARQRPLAYNALVEEAGAPAWTTIPSWSVIGKQDAVIPAAQQIAMSKRAKAHTIEINAPHLSMVTDAGAVTNQIEAAAKATN
;
A
#
# COMPACT_ATOMS: atom_id res chain seq x y z
N VAL A 1 -29.45 -16.24 -29.58
CA VAL A 1 -28.98 -17.61 -29.58
C VAL A 1 -29.34 -18.22 -28.23
N LYS A 2 -30.36 -19.10 -28.23
CA LYS A 2 -30.87 -19.81 -27.03
C LYS A 2 -30.01 -21.06 -26.82
N LEU A 3 -29.42 -21.24 -25.65
CA LEU A 3 -28.82 -22.52 -25.23
C LEU A 3 -29.74 -23.18 -24.18
N LEU A 4 -30.19 -24.39 -24.53
CA LEU A 4 -31.01 -25.26 -23.73
C LEU A 4 -30.16 -26.03 -22.70
N PHE A 5 -30.49 -25.94 -21.42
CA PHE A 5 -29.95 -26.82 -20.38
C PHE A 5 -30.79 -28.08 -20.27
N ARG A 6 -30.20 -29.25 -20.57
CA ARG A 6 -30.77 -30.56 -20.31
C ARG A 6 -30.58 -30.97 -18.84
N ARG A 7 -31.68 -31.17 -18.12
CA ARG A 7 -31.71 -31.82 -16.81
C ARG A 7 -31.54 -33.35 -17.01
N ARG A 8 -30.60 -33.95 -16.29
CA ARG A 8 -30.57 -35.42 -16.09
C ARG A 8 -31.06 -35.74 -14.67
N LEU A 9 -32.14 -36.49 -14.60
CA LEU A 9 -32.63 -37.18 -13.39
C LEU A 9 -31.79 -38.42 -13.17
N PHE A 10 -31.34 -38.67 -11.94
CA PHE A 10 -30.83 -39.96 -11.51
C PHE A 10 -31.75 -40.53 -10.45
N SER A 11 -32.13 -41.78 -10.69
CA SER A 11 -33.08 -42.60 -9.97
C SER A 11 -32.49 -43.11 -8.64
N VAL A 12 -33.37 -43.20 -7.64
CA VAL A 12 -33.13 -43.80 -6.33
C VAL A 12 -33.32 -45.32 -6.44
N GLY A 13 -32.30 -46.04 -6.01
CA GLY A 13 -32.38 -47.50 -5.80
C GLY A 13 -32.41 -47.78 -4.29
N VAL A 14 -33.54 -48.38 -3.85
CA VAL A 14 -33.70 -48.90 -2.48
C VAL A 14 -33.24 -50.36 -2.46
N ALA A 15 -32.35 -50.71 -1.54
CA ALA A 15 -32.06 -52.09 -1.20
C ALA A 15 -32.26 -52.34 0.30
N ILE A 16 -33.21 -53.25 0.59
CA ILE A 16 -33.52 -53.76 1.92
C ILE A 16 -32.65 -55.00 2.16
N GLY A 17 -32.01 -55.11 3.30
CA GLY A 17 -31.27 -56.31 3.66
C GLY A 17 -30.87 -56.41 5.13
N ALA A 18 -31.67 -57.20 5.83
CA ALA A 18 -31.40 -58.13 6.95
C ALA A 18 -30.69 -57.69 8.23
N LEU A 19 -31.42 -57.85 9.28
CA LEU A 19 -31.12 -57.82 10.71
C LEU A 19 -30.28 -59.02 11.14
N THR A 20 -29.14 -58.84 11.85
CA THR A 20 -28.58 -59.84 12.77
C THR A 20 -28.09 -59.17 14.05
N LEU A 21 -28.75 -59.55 15.14
CA LEU A 21 -28.27 -59.24 16.53
C LEU A 21 -27.12 -60.19 16.89
N VAL A 22 -26.05 -59.68 17.52
CA VAL A 22 -25.28 -60.36 18.57
C VAL A 22 -24.35 -59.36 19.28
N GLY A 23 -24.35 -59.37 20.64
CA GLY A 23 -23.17 -59.14 21.46
C GLY A 23 -23.00 -57.77 22.10
N ALA A 24 -23.42 -57.68 23.41
CA ALA A 24 -23.09 -56.59 24.29
C ALA A 24 -21.59 -56.60 24.62
N GLY A 25 -20.87 -55.61 24.14
CA GLY A 25 -19.55 -55.23 24.59
C GLY A 25 -19.59 -53.83 25.16
N ILE A 26 -19.36 -53.70 26.49
CA ILE A 26 -19.20 -52.40 27.17
C ILE A 26 -17.83 -51.84 26.74
N GLY A 27 -17.80 -51.15 25.60
CA GLY A 27 -16.67 -50.35 25.18
C GLY A 27 -16.80 -48.97 25.75
N THR A 28 -15.86 -48.59 26.61
CA THR A 28 -15.68 -47.19 27.05
C THR A 28 -15.47 -46.32 25.83
N ALA A 29 -16.51 -45.56 25.45
CA ALA A 29 -16.39 -44.55 24.40
C ALA A 29 -15.45 -43.47 24.92
N GLN A 30 -14.18 -43.50 24.47
CA GLN A 30 -13.32 -42.34 24.53
C GLN A 30 -13.95 -41.28 23.60
N ALA A 31 -14.51 -40.25 24.20
CA ALA A 31 -14.93 -39.07 23.49
C ALA A 31 -13.68 -38.44 22.87
N SER A 32 -13.43 -38.76 21.61
CA SER A 32 -12.46 -38.03 20.79
C SER A 32 -12.96 -36.59 20.69
N THR A 33 -12.39 -35.71 21.49
CA THR A 33 -12.59 -34.26 21.34
C THR A 33 -12.07 -33.91 19.96
N ALA A 34 -12.97 -33.83 19.01
CA ALA A 34 -12.67 -33.25 17.70
C ALA A 34 -12.19 -31.83 17.96
N GLN A 35 -10.88 -31.68 17.93
CA GLN A 35 -10.21 -30.38 17.99
C GLN A 35 -10.68 -29.67 16.70
N HIS A 36 -11.68 -28.79 16.83
CA HIS A 36 -12.08 -27.92 15.76
C HIS A 36 -10.85 -27.06 15.42
N SER A 37 -10.11 -27.47 14.43
CA SER A 37 -9.05 -26.65 13.84
C SER A 37 -9.71 -25.34 13.38
N ARG A 38 -9.39 -24.26 14.08
CA ARG A 38 -9.81 -22.91 13.66
C ARG A 38 -9.43 -22.78 12.19
N PRO A 39 -10.37 -22.38 11.31
CA PRO A 39 -10.01 -22.16 9.90
C PRO A 39 -8.76 -21.30 9.84
N ALA A 40 -7.76 -21.72 9.05
CA ALA A 40 -6.57 -20.91 8.85
C ALA A 40 -7.01 -19.52 8.41
N SER A 41 -6.60 -18.48 9.13
CA SER A 41 -6.94 -17.10 8.77
C SER A 41 -6.43 -16.82 7.36
N VAL A 42 -7.31 -16.31 6.51
CA VAL A 42 -6.95 -15.99 5.12
C VAL A 42 -6.00 -14.81 5.14
N LYS A 43 -4.78 -14.97 4.65
CA LYS A 43 -3.83 -13.85 4.53
C LYS A 43 -4.45 -12.71 3.74
N PRO A 44 -4.27 -11.45 4.18
CA PRO A 44 -4.79 -10.30 3.45
C PRO A 44 -4.08 -10.15 2.10
N THR A 45 -4.76 -9.53 1.14
CA THR A 45 -4.11 -9.00 -0.05
C THR A 45 -3.31 -7.76 0.32
N VAL A 46 -2.05 -7.70 -0.05
CA VAL A 46 -1.20 -6.51 0.12
C VAL A 46 -1.27 -5.67 -1.15
N VAL A 47 -1.73 -4.43 -1.01
CA VAL A 47 -1.83 -3.45 -2.11
C VAL A 47 -0.75 -2.40 -1.91
N LEU A 48 0.21 -2.31 -2.85
CA LEU A 48 1.36 -1.42 -2.78
C LEU A 48 1.16 -0.24 -3.73
N VAL A 49 1.09 0.97 -3.19
CA VAL A 49 0.84 2.23 -3.92
C VAL A 49 2.13 3.04 -3.97
N HIS A 50 2.66 3.24 -5.18
CA HIS A 50 3.89 4.00 -5.38
C HIS A 50 3.70 5.52 -5.19
N GLY A 51 4.78 6.22 -4.89
CA GLY A 51 4.82 7.66 -4.74
C GLY A 51 4.92 8.43 -6.07
N ALA A 52 5.05 9.74 -5.96
CA ALA A 52 5.31 10.63 -7.08
C ALA A 52 6.64 10.27 -7.78
N TRP A 53 6.74 10.57 -9.05
CA TRP A 53 7.94 10.36 -9.89
C TRP A 53 8.44 8.91 -9.93
N ALA A 54 7.58 7.96 -9.57
CA ALA A 54 7.86 6.53 -9.52
C ALA A 54 6.80 5.72 -10.28
N ASP A 55 6.97 4.42 -10.30
CA ASP A 55 5.98 3.44 -10.77
C ASP A 55 5.99 2.20 -9.86
N GLY A 56 5.17 1.19 -10.20
CA GLY A 56 5.05 -0.04 -9.42
C GLY A 56 6.35 -0.81 -9.25
N SER A 57 7.34 -0.63 -10.13
CA SER A 57 8.64 -1.33 -10.04
C SER A 57 9.50 -0.92 -8.84
N SER A 58 9.21 0.23 -8.23
CA SER A 58 9.85 0.63 -6.97
C SER A 58 9.59 -0.37 -5.84
N TRP A 59 8.55 -1.18 -5.96
CA TRP A 59 8.14 -2.20 -5.01
C TRP A 59 8.66 -3.61 -5.33
N ASP A 60 9.37 -3.85 -6.44
CA ASP A 60 9.73 -5.18 -6.92
C ASP A 60 10.34 -6.09 -5.85
N LYS A 61 11.30 -5.57 -5.06
CA LYS A 61 11.97 -6.35 -4.02
C LYS A 61 11.02 -6.70 -2.85
N VAL A 62 10.15 -5.77 -2.45
CA VAL A 62 9.15 -5.98 -1.39
C VAL A 62 8.07 -6.94 -1.87
N ALA A 63 7.57 -6.75 -3.09
CA ALA A 63 6.56 -7.61 -3.69
C ALA A 63 7.04 -9.06 -3.79
N ALA A 64 8.29 -9.27 -4.27
CA ALA A 64 8.88 -10.61 -4.37
C ALA A 64 8.99 -11.30 -3.00
N LYS A 65 9.40 -10.56 -1.94
CA LYS A 65 9.47 -11.11 -0.57
C LYS A 65 8.09 -11.49 -0.05
N LEU A 66 7.12 -10.59 -0.13
CA LEU A 66 5.75 -10.86 0.31
C LEU A 66 5.11 -12.04 -0.44
N GLN A 67 5.34 -12.14 -1.76
CA GLN A 67 4.86 -13.29 -2.56
C GLN A 67 5.52 -14.59 -2.15
N HIS A 68 6.85 -14.59 -1.91
CA HIS A 68 7.56 -15.74 -1.35
C HIS A 68 6.96 -16.17 0.00
N ASP A 69 6.56 -15.22 0.84
CA ASP A 69 5.94 -15.48 2.13
C ASP A 69 4.43 -15.79 2.02
N GLY A 70 3.92 -15.96 0.79
CA GLY A 70 2.57 -16.45 0.49
C GLY A 70 1.46 -15.41 0.59
N TYR A 71 1.77 -14.11 0.48
CA TYR A 71 0.76 -13.07 0.32
C TYR A 71 0.36 -12.90 -1.15
N ARG A 72 -0.91 -12.59 -1.39
CA ARG A 72 -1.31 -11.99 -2.66
C ARG A 72 -0.87 -10.53 -2.67
N VAL A 73 -0.09 -10.13 -3.67
CA VAL A 73 0.44 -8.77 -3.81
C VAL A 73 -0.02 -8.17 -5.13
N VAL A 74 -0.44 -6.91 -5.08
CA VAL A 74 -0.80 -6.13 -6.26
C VAL A 74 -0.20 -4.72 -6.16
N THR A 75 0.19 -4.16 -7.30
CA THR A 75 0.79 -2.83 -7.41
C THR A 75 0.01 -2.00 -8.44
N PRO A 76 -1.21 -1.53 -8.11
CA PRO A 76 -1.97 -0.73 -9.07
C PRO A 76 -1.23 0.56 -9.43
N PRO A 77 -1.35 1.04 -10.66
CA PRO A 77 -0.76 2.31 -11.05
C PRO A 77 -1.43 3.46 -10.28
N ASN A 78 -0.62 4.35 -9.71
CA ASN A 78 -1.06 5.62 -9.18
C ASN A 78 -1.03 6.65 -10.33
N LEU A 79 -2.11 7.39 -10.54
CA LEU A 79 -2.24 8.26 -11.72
C LEU A 79 -1.40 9.54 -11.61
N LEU A 80 -1.11 10.00 -10.39
CA LEU A 80 -0.31 11.20 -10.09
C LEU A 80 -0.95 12.50 -10.63
N SER A 81 -2.28 12.57 -10.61
CA SER A 81 -3.08 13.62 -11.23
C SER A 81 -3.79 14.55 -10.24
N GLY A 82 -3.81 14.18 -8.96
CA GLY A 82 -4.46 14.90 -7.86
C GLY A 82 -4.93 13.93 -6.79
N VAL A 83 -4.99 14.38 -5.54
CA VAL A 83 -5.27 13.51 -4.38
C VAL A 83 -6.65 12.85 -4.52
N ASP A 84 -7.67 13.62 -4.87
CA ASP A 84 -9.05 13.13 -4.98
C ASP A 84 -9.20 12.12 -6.13
N ASN A 85 -8.65 12.45 -7.30
CA ASN A 85 -8.73 11.58 -8.47
C ASN A 85 -7.94 10.28 -8.27
N ASP A 86 -6.75 10.38 -7.70
CA ASP A 86 -5.89 9.22 -7.44
C ASP A 86 -6.49 8.32 -6.36
N ALA A 87 -7.09 8.91 -5.31
CA ALA A 87 -7.80 8.18 -4.27
C ALA A 87 -9.07 7.50 -4.81
N ALA A 88 -9.86 8.18 -5.64
CA ALA A 88 -11.04 7.61 -6.27
C ALA A 88 -10.69 6.43 -7.19
N ASN A 89 -9.61 6.57 -7.97
CA ASN A 89 -9.12 5.50 -8.85
C ASN A 89 -8.63 4.28 -8.03
N LEU A 90 -7.89 4.53 -6.95
CA LEU A 90 -7.46 3.46 -6.04
C LEU A 90 -8.66 2.79 -5.37
N ARG A 91 -9.68 3.55 -4.92
CA ARG A 91 -10.91 3.01 -4.33
C ARG A 91 -11.62 2.08 -5.31
N ALA A 92 -11.81 2.51 -6.56
CA ALA A 92 -12.43 1.67 -7.59
C ALA A 92 -11.65 0.36 -7.83
N TYR A 93 -10.32 0.39 -7.69
CA TYR A 93 -9.51 -0.81 -7.74
C TYR A 93 -9.71 -1.69 -6.50
N LEU A 94 -9.74 -1.11 -5.29
CA LEU A 94 -9.97 -1.85 -4.04
C LEU A 94 -11.32 -2.56 -4.04
N ASP A 95 -12.37 -1.97 -4.61
CA ASP A 95 -13.70 -2.58 -4.75
C ASP A 95 -13.69 -3.88 -5.58
N THR A 96 -12.66 -4.14 -6.37
CA THR A 96 -12.48 -5.40 -7.11
C THR A 96 -11.84 -6.51 -6.28
N ILE A 97 -11.30 -6.18 -5.09
CA ILE A 97 -10.61 -7.15 -4.23
C ILE A 97 -11.62 -7.76 -3.25
N THR A 98 -11.60 -9.07 -3.14
CA THR A 98 -12.41 -9.78 -2.15
C THR A 98 -11.54 -10.17 -0.95
N GLY A 99 -12.00 -9.91 0.26
CA GLY A 99 -11.33 -10.26 1.51
C GLY A 99 -10.51 -9.12 2.12
N PRO A 100 -9.75 -9.39 3.20
CA PRO A 100 -9.01 -8.37 3.93
C PRO A 100 -7.87 -7.80 3.10
N VAL A 101 -7.59 -6.51 3.27
CA VAL A 101 -6.54 -5.75 2.59
C VAL A 101 -5.61 -5.10 3.60
N VAL A 102 -4.30 -5.19 3.36
CA VAL A 102 -3.28 -4.31 3.92
C VAL A 102 -2.89 -3.33 2.82
N LEU A 103 -3.15 -2.04 3.04
CA LEU A 103 -2.92 -0.99 2.06
C LEU A 103 -1.65 -0.23 2.41
N VAL A 104 -0.68 -0.21 1.50
CA VAL A 104 0.66 0.33 1.71
C VAL A 104 0.90 1.49 0.77
N GLY A 105 1.33 2.64 1.30
CA GLY A 105 1.66 3.82 0.49
C GLY A 105 3.08 4.29 0.74
N HIS A 106 3.82 4.58 -0.34
CA HIS A 106 5.11 5.23 -0.30
C HIS A 106 4.97 6.72 -0.66
N SER A 107 5.62 7.60 0.10
CA SER A 107 5.72 9.02 -0.25
C SER A 107 4.33 9.66 -0.48
N TYR A 108 4.09 10.25 -1.65
CA TYR A 108 2.77 10.74 -2.09
C TYR A 108 1.67 9.66 -2.05
N GLY A 109 2.03 8.40 -2.22
CA GLY A 109 1.09 7.29 -2.06
C GLY A 109 0.43 7.25 -0.67
N GLY A 110 1.05 7.85 0.35
CA GLY A 110 0.45 8.03 1.68
C GLY A 110 -0.76 8.98 1.68
N MET A 111 -0.72 10.07 0.89
CA MET A 111 -1.89 10.93 0.65
C MET A 111 -3.03 10.10 0.05
N VAL A 112 -2.70 9.32 -0.98
CA VAL A 112 -3.68 8.55 -1.75
C VAL A 112 -4.34 7.47 -0.90
N ILE A 113 -3.56 6.66 -0.16
CA ILE A 113 -4.13 5.57 0.66
C ILE A 113 -4.96 6.10 1.82
N THR A 114 -4.57 7.24 2.41
CA THR A 114 -5.32 7.86 3.52
C THR A 114 -6.71 8.27 3.08
N ASN A 115 -6.85 8.83 1.87
CA ASN A 115 -8.14 9.26 1.33
C ASN A 115 -8.94 8.07 0.77
N ALA A 116 -8.29 7.15 0.04
CA ALA A 116 -8.96 6.01 -0.57
C ALA A 116 -9.54 5.03 0.45
N ALA A 117 -8.89 4.83 1.60
CA ALA A 117 -9.32 3.85 2.59
C ALA A 117 -10.48 4.29 3.49
N LEU A 118 -10.88 5.57 3.44
CA LEU A 118 -11.93 6.09 4.32
C LEU A 118 -13.25 5.33 4.14
N GLY A 119 -13.72 4.70 5.23
CA GLY A 119 -14.97 3.93 5.25
C GLY A 119 -14.88 2.55 4.57
N ASP A 120 -13.74 2.14 4.05
CA ASP A 120 -13.56 0.82 3.46
C ASP A 120 -13.39 -0.26 4.54
N LYS A 121 -14.36 -1.15 4.63
CA LYS A 121 -14.37 -2.24 5.63
C LYS A 121 -13.39 -3.38 5.30
N GLN A 122 -12.91 -3.46 4.07
CA GLN A 122 -11.94 -4.49 3.66
C GLN A 122 -10.52 -4.10 4.04
N VAL A 123 -10.19 -2.80 4.07
CA VAL A 123 -8.88 -2.31 4.51
C VAL A 123 -8.76 -2.48 6.03
N LYS A 124 -7.84 -3.35 6.46
CA LYS A 124 -7.61 -3.70 7.87
C LYS A 124 -6.41 -2.97 8.46
N ALA A 125 -5.47 -2.56 7.63
CA ALA A 125 -4.28 -1.85 8.04
C ALA A 125 -3.81 -0.86 6.98
N LEU A 126 -3.26 0.27 7.44
CA LEU A 126 -2.52 1.23 6.61
C LEU A 126 -1.04 1.13 6.96
N VAL A 127 -0.18 1.06 5.93
CA VAL A 127 1.27 1.07 6.13
C VAL A 127 1.88 2.22 5.32
N TYR A 128 2.56 3.10 5.99
CA TYR A 128 3.20 4.29 5.43
C TYR A 128 4.71 4.07 5.36
N VAL A 129 5.28 4.11 4.17
CA VAL A 129 6.71 3.88 3.94
C VAL A 129 7.33 5.15 3.39
N ASP A 130 8.17 5.83 4.19
CA ASP A 130 8.75 7.15 3.86
C ASP A 130 7.67 8.10 3.31
N ALA A 131 6.50 8.17 3.97
CA ALA A 131 5.29 8.67 3.36
C ALA A 131 4.64 9.83 4.13
N TYR A 132 3.85 10.63 3.41
CA TYR A 132 2.92 11.57 4.03
C TYR A 132 1.79 10.80 4.73
N ILE A 133 1.40 11.28 5.93
CA ILE A 133 0.25 10.81 6.69
C ILE A 133 -0.61 12.05 6.97
N PRO A 134 -1.44 12.48 6.01
CA PRO A 134 -2.17 13.74 6.12
C PRO A 134 -3.25 13.69 7.18
N ASP A 135 -3.53 14.83 7.78
CA ASP A 135 -4.80 15.15 8.40
C ASP A 135 -5.71 15.85 7.41
N GLN A 136 -6.96 16.09 7.77
CA GLN A 136 -7.88 16.83 6.92
C GLN A 136 -7.32 18.24 6.64
N HIS A 137 -7.42 18.68 5.39
CA HIS A 137 -6.89 19.94 4.85
C HIS A 137 -5.36 20.05 4.74
N ASP A 138 -4.61 18.99 5.13
CA ASP A 138 -3.19 18.94 4.80
C ASP A 138 -2.99 18.79 3.28
N THR A 139 -1.99 19.47 2.75
CA THR A 139 -1.52 19.30 1.36
C THR A 139 -0.09 18.74 1.35
N VAL A 140 0.35 18.17 0.24
CA VAL A 140 1.77 17.79 0.10
C VAL A 140 2.66 19.00 0.33
N TYR A 141 2.27 20.16 -0.19
CA TYR A 141 3.01 21.42 -0.04
C TYR A 141 3.12 21.86 1.43
N SER A 142 2.01 21.88 2.16
CA SER A 142 2.00 22.26 3.58
C SER A 142 2.85 21.33 4.43
N LEU A 143 2.73 20.02 4.20
CA LEU A 143 3.50 18.99 4.93
C LEU A 143 4.99 19.03 4.59
N THR A 144 5.36 19.28 3.32
CA THR A 144 6.77 19.40 2.91
C THR A 144 7.43 20.62 3.55
N SER A 145 6.68 21.70 3.74
CA SER A 145 7.17 22.96 4.28
C SER A 145 7.13 23.04 5.81
N ALA A 146 6.49 22.08 6.48
CA ALA A 146 6.26 22.12 7.93
C ALA A 146 7.53 22.05 8.78
N VAL A 147 8.57 21.36 8.26
CA VAL A 147 9.89 21.27 8.90
C VAL A 147 11.00 21.50 7.87
N PRO A 148 12.11 22.13 8.27
CA PRO A 148 13.24 22.32 7.35
C PRO A 148 13.92 20.99 7.01
N GLY A 149 14.60 20.93 5.84
CA GLY A 149 15.43 19.81 5.43
C GLY A 149 14.97 19.08 4.17
N SER A 150 13.77 19.34 3.67
CA SER A 150 13.35 18.81 2.37
C SER A 150 14.08 19.49 1.22
N VAL A 151 14.62 18.70 0.28
CA VAL A 151 15.17 19.24 -0.98
C VAL A 151 14.08 19.85 -1.86
N PHE A 152 12.81 19.48 -1.65
CA PHE A 152 11.65 20.00 -2.39
C PHE A 152 11.08 21.30 -1.80
N ALA A 153 11.59 21.76 -0.66
CA ALA A 153 11.29 23.09 -0.14
C ALA A 153 12.12 24.23 -0.80
N ALA A 154 13.06 23.87 -1.70
CA ALA A 154 13.80 24.84 -2.48
C ALA A 154 12.92 25.48 -3.56
N GLU A 155 13.42 26.54 -4.20
CA GLU A 155 12.73 27.24 -5.28
C GLU A 155 12.41 26.25 -6.44
N ALA A 156 11.12 26.20 -6.83
CA ALA A 156 10.58 25.16 -7.72
C ALA A 156 11.33 25.02 -9.05
N SER A 157 11.77 26.12 -9.64
CA SER A 157 12.52 26.16 -10.90
C SER A 157 13.91 25.50 -10.80
N THR A 158 14.45 25.40 -9.58
CA THR A 158 15.73 24.72 -9.31
C THR A 158 15.55 23.20 -9.13
N VAL A 159 14.35 22.76 -8.79
CA VAL A 159 14.02 21.35 -8.46
C VAL A 159 13.33 20.64 -9.60
N PHE A 160 12.38 21.33 -10.27
CA PHE A 160 11.50 20.71 -11.25
C PHE A 160 11.66 21.29 -12.65
N ASP A 161 11.51 20.42 -13.64
CA ASP A 161 11.15 20.80 -15.00
C ASP A 161 9.63 20.77 -15.11
N GLN A 162 9.06 21.90 -15.55
CA GLN A 162 7.62 22.08 -15.67
C GLN A 162 7.20 21.85 -17.13
N VAL A 163 6.26 20.93 -17.34
CA VAL A 163 5.77 20.58 -18.67
C VAL A 163 4.28 20.85 -18.74
N ALA A 164 3.86 21.76 -19.62
CA ALA A 164 2.46 22.10 -19.79
C ALA A 164 1.63 20.85 -20.18
N ILE A 165 0.43 20.74 -19.62
CA ILE A 165 -0.53 19.71 -19.99
C ILE A 165 -1.31 20.24 -21.22
N PRO A 166 -1.27 19.59 -22.38
CA PRO A 166 -2.01 20.04 -23.55
C PRO A 166 -3.52 20.18 -23.28
N GLY A 167 -4.07 21.37 -23.46
CA GLY A 167 -5.48 21.66 -23.16
C GLY A 167 -5.83 21.81 -21.69
N GLY A 168 -4.85 21.71 -20.78
CA GLY A 168 -5.01 21.94 -19.34
C GLY A 168 -4.80 23.40 -18.95
N ASP A 169 -5.00 23.70 -17.65
CA ASP A 169 -4.69 25.00 -17.09
C ASP A 169 -3.16 25.22 -17.04
N PRO A 170 -2.63 26.30 -17.60
CA PRO A 170 -1.20 26.58 -17.62
C PRO A 170 -0.59 26.78 -16.22
N HIS A 171 -1.41 27.04 -15.19
CA HIS A 171 -0.97 27.16 -13.80
C HIS A 171 -0.74 25.80 -13.14
N TYR A 172 -1.18 24.70 -13.72
CA TYR A 172 -1.07 23.34 -13.19
C TYR A 172 -0.30 22.41 -14.15
N PRO A 173 1.02 22.64 -14.35
CA PRO A 173 1.83 21.82 -15.23
C PRO A 173 2.10 20.43 -14.63
N ASN A 174 2.57 19.53 -15.44
CA ASN A 174 3.24 18.32 -15.00
C ASN A 174 4.67 18.64 -14.50
N LEU A 175 5.04 18.08 -13.37
CA LEU A 175 6.34 18.28 -12.73
C LEU A 175 7.21 17.03 -12.91
N TYR A 176 8.43 17.25 -13.38
CA TYR A 176 9.50 16.24 -13.40
C TYR A 176 10.64 16.72 -12.50
N VAL A 177 11.15 15.85 -11.64
CA VAL A 177 12.34 16.18 -10.85
C VAL A 177 13.55 16.26 -11.79
N LYS A 178 14.29 17.35 -11.72
CA LYS A 178 15.51 17.52 -12.54
C LYS A 178 16.48 16.36 -12.30
N PRO A 179 17.11 15.79 -13.35
CA PRO A 179 18.09 14.72 -13.19
C PRO A 179 19.22 15.05 -12.20
N SER A 180 19.63 16.32 -12.12
CA SER A 180 20.67 16.81 -11.19
C SER A 180 20.20 16.80 -9.72
N VAL A 181 18.92 16.76 -9.46
CA VAL A 181 18.30 16.75 -8.12
C VAL A 181 17.88 15.34 -7.71
N PHE A 182 17.46 14.52 -8.68
CA PHE A 182 16.83 13.22 -8.44
C PHE A 182 17.64 12.32 -7.50
N GLY A 183 18.92 12.14 -7.76
CA GLY A 183 19.77 11.30 -6.92
C GLY A 183 19.89 11.82 -5.48
N LYS A 184 20.01 13.14 -5.30
CA LYS A 184 20.07 13.77 -3.98
C LYS A 184 18.74 13.64 -3.21
N ALA A 185 17.62 13.67 -3.91
CA ALA A 185 16.30 13.58 -3.30
C ALA A 185 15.95 12.15 -2.86
N PHE A 186 16.16 11.19 -3.74
CA PHE A 186 15.58 9.85 -3.58
C PHE A 186 16.57 8.77 -3.13
N ALA A 187 17.86 8.97 -3.34
CA ALA A 187 18.89 7.94 -3.16
C ALA A 187 20.00 8.36 -2.20
N ASP A 188 20.72 7.38 -1.75
CA ASP A 188 22.01 7.55 -1.07
C ASP A 188 23.08 6.71 -1.78
N LYS A 189 24.23 6.53 -1.11
CA LYS A 189 25.34 5.74 -1.65
C LYS A 189 25.04 4.24 -1.80
N SER A 190 23.95 3.75 -1.22
CA SER A 190 23.55 2.33 -1.31
C SER A 190 22.92 1.97 -2.65
N ILE A 191 22.43 2.97 -3.41
CA ILE A 191 21.93 2.76 -4.77
C ILE A 191 23.01 3.15 -5.77
N PRO A 192 23.51 2.24 -6.62
CA PRO A 192 24.52 2.57 -7.63
C PRO A 192 24.06 3.70 -8.56
N ALA A 193 24.96 4.61 -8.93
CA ALA A 193 24.62 5.77 -9.75
C ALA A 193 23.95 5.42 -11.09
N LYS A 194 24.32 4.29 -11.71
CA LYS A 194 23.67 3.78 -12.92
C LYS A 194 22.18 3.45 -12.69
N ASP A 195 21.84 2.90 -11.51
CA ASP A 195 20.48 2.51 -11.17
C ASP A 195 19.66 3.76 -10.81
N VAL A 196 20.27 4.74 -10.13
CA VAL A 196 19.66 6.08 -9.92
C VAL A 196 19.34 6.74 -11.26
N ALA A 197 20.22 6.67 -12.24
CA ALA A 197 19.98 7.23 -13.57
C ALA A 197 18.79 6.55 -14.30
N VAL A 198 18.65 5.23 -14.13
CA VAL A 198 17.49 4.48 -14.66
C VAL A 198 16.20 4.90 -13.96
N LEU A 199 16.21 5.02 -12.63
CA LEU A 199 15.04 5.49 -11.87
C LEU A 199 14.64 6.90 -12.30
N ALA A 200 15.58 7.81 -12.46
CA ALA A 200 15.33 9.18 -12.94
C ALA A 200 14.74 9.19 -14.36
N ALA A 201 15.22 8.32 -15.26
CA ALA A 201 14.73 8.23 -16.63
C ALA A 201 13.31 7.63 -16.72
N ARG A 202 12.91 6.85 -15.74
CA ARG A 202 11.60 6.18 -15.69
C ARG A 202 10.56 6.96 -14.91
N GLN A 203 10.91 8.11 -14.33
CA GLN A 203 9.99 8.90 -13.54
C GLN A 203 8.71 9.24 -14.32
N ARG A 204 7.58 9.10 -13.67
CA ARG A 204 6.29 9.57 -14.15
C ARG A 204 6.02 10.97 -13.62
N PRO A 205 5.47 11.89 -14.41
CA PRO A 205 5.20 13.24 -13.94
C PRO A 205 4.16 13.25 -12.82
N LEU A 206 4.30 14.19 -11.91
CA LEU A 206 3.26 14.54 -10.94
C LEU A 206 2.57 15.80 -11.44
N ALA A 207 1.24 15.79 -11.55
CA ALA A 207 0.50 17.02 -11.80
C ALA A 207 0.68 17.98 -10.61
N TYR A 208 0.91 19.27 -10.89
CA TYR A 208 1.08 20.29 -9.84
C TYR A 208 -0.11 20.31 -8.86
N ASN A 209 -1.32 20.03 -9.35
CA ASN A 209 -2.53 19.91 -8.54
C ASN A 209 -2.34 18.98 -7.34
N ALA A 210 -1.66 17.85 -7.52
CA ALA A 210 -1.40 16.89 -6.45
C ALA A 210 -0.56 17.43 -5.29
N LEU A 211 0.18 18.55 -5.50
CA LEU A 211 0.93 19.19 -4.42
C LEU A 211 0.07 20.11 -3.54
N VAL A 212 -0.98 20.70 -4.12
CA VAL A 212 -1.76 21.77 -3.49
C VAL A 212 -3.19 21.37 -3.12
N GLU A 213 -3.65 20.23 -3.59
CA GLU A 213 -4.96 19.69 -3.27
C GLU A 213 -5.00 19.19 -1.82
N GLU A 214 -6.07 19.55 -1.11
CA GLU A 214 -6.26 19.23 0.30
C GLU A 214 -6.66 17.76 0.48
N ALA A 215 -6.12 17.11 1.50
CA ALA A 215 -6.58 15.81 1.95
C ALA A 215 -7.97 15.92 2.60
N GLY A 216 -8.81 14.92 2.36
CA GLY A 216 -10.08 14.73 3.05
C GLY A 216 -9.91 14.18 4.47
N ALA A 217 -11.01 13.77 5.08
CA ALA A 217 -10.99 13.15 6.40
C ALA A 217 -10.10 11.89 6.41
N PRO A 218 -9.18 11.75 7.39
CA PRO A 218 -8.16 10.73 7.32
C PRO A 218 -8.64 9.36 7.80
N ALA A 219 -8.40 8.31 7.00
CA ALA A 219 -8.77 6.93 7.31
C ALA A 219 -8.04 6.35 8.54
N TRP A 220 -6.85 6.87 8.88
CA TRP A 220 -6.08 6.42 10.05
C TRP A 220 -6.76 6.70 11.40
N THR A 221 -7.81 7.51 11.42
CA THR A 221 -8.64 7.72 12.63
C THR A 221 -9.42 6.46 13.03
N THR A 222 -9.68 5.57 12.07
CA THR A 222 -10.48 4.36 12.27
C THR A 222 -9.76 3.07 11.88
N ILE A 223 -8.69 3.17 11.09
CA ILE A 223 -7.90 2.02 10.63
C ILE A 223 -6.53 2.04 11.31
N PRO A 224 -6.11 0.94 11.97
CA PRO A 224 -4.78 0.84 12.56
C PRO A 224 -3.68 1.09 11.54
N SER A 225 -2.63 1.80 11.97
CA SER A 225 -1.58 2.28 11.08
C SER A 225 -0.18 1.86 11.51
N TRP A 226 0.68 1.62 10.53
CA TRP A 226 2.11 1.31 10.69
C TRP A 226 2.92 2.29 9.86
N SER A 227 4.17 2.52 10.27
CA SER A 227 5.07 3.44 9.57
C SER A 227 6.50 2.90 9.54
N VAL A 228 7.15 3.09 8.40
CA VAL A 228 8.60 2.92 8.21
C VAL A 228 9.16 4.29 7.89
N ILE A 229 10.16 4.73 8.64
CA ILE A 229 10.78 6.05 8.50
C ILE A 229 12.25 5.90 8.14
N GLY A 230 12.63 6.37 6.97
CA GLY A 230 14.03 6.50 6.56
C GLY A 230 14.70 7.71 7.23
N LYS A 231 15.65 7.47 8.13
CA LYS A 231 16.33 8.56 8.84
C LYS A 231 17.15 9.49 7.96
N GLN A 232 17.47 9.07 6.75
CA GLN A 232 18.24 9.84 5.76
C GLN A 232 17.35 10.36 4.62
N ASP A 233 16.04 10.38 4.81
CA ASP A 233 15.08 10.87 3.84
C ASP A 233 15.28 12.38 3.60
N ALA A 234 15.62 12.74 2.38
CA ALA A 234 15.84 14.13 1.95
C ALA A 234 14.61 14.76 1.26
N VAL A 235 13.52 13.97 1.08
CA VAL A 235 12.23 14.42 0.53
C VAL A 235 11.28 14.79 1.66
N ILE A 236 11.02 13.84 2.56
CA ILE A 236 10.19 14.04 3.76
C ILE A 236 11.09 13.84 4.97
N PRO A 237 11.62 14.92 5.59
CA PRO A 237 12.52 14.79 6.71
C PRO A 237 11.97 13.87 7.81
N ALA A 238 12.84 13.03 8.40
CA ALA A 238 12.42 12.08 9.43
C ALA A 238 11.61 12.71 10.56
N ALA A 239 11.98 13.95 10.98
CA ALA A 239 11.23 14.69 12.00
C ALA A 239 9.75 14.92 11.61
N GLN A 240 9.48 15.21 10.33
CA GLN A 240 8.12 15.37 9.82
C GLN A 240 7.38 14.02 9.80
N GLN A 241 8.02 12.96 9.34
CA GLN A 241 7.42 11.62 9.34
C GLN A 241 7.10 11.15 10.76
N ILE A 242 7.99 11.39 11.73
CA ILE A 242 7.77 11.08 13.15
C ILE A 242 6.54 11.84 13.68
N ALA A 243 6.43 13.15 13.39
CA ALA A 243 5.31 13.96 13.84
C ALA A 243 3.97 13.44 13.27
N MET A 244 3.91 13.14 11.97
CA MET A 244 2.73 12.57 11.32
C MET A 244 2.39 11.17 11.87
N SER A 245 3.38 10.29 12.02
CA SER A 245 3.21 8.94 12.57
C SER A 245 2.68 8.97 14.00
N LYS A 246 3.18 9.91 14.84
CA LYS A 246 2.70 10.10 16.21
C LYS A 246 1.25 10.58 16.23
N ARG A 247 0.88 11.51 15.37
CA ARG A 247 -0.51 12.00 15.20
C ARG A 247 -1.45 10.85 14.86
N ALA A 248 -1.06 10.01 13.90
CA ALA A 248 -1.82 8.85 13.46
C ALA A 248 -1.73 7.65 14.42
N LYS A 249 -0.98 7.75 15.53
CA LYS A 249 -0.71 6.63 16.47
C LYS A 249 -0.17 5.38 15.78
N ALA A 250 0.63 5.56 14.73
CA ALA A 250 1.18 4.47 13.95
C ALA A 250 2.23 3.67 14.72
N HIS A 251 2.24 2.34 14.54
CA HIS A 251 3.33 1.47 14.97
C HIS A 251 4.57 1.73 14.12
N THR A 252 5.51 2.50 14.64
CA THR A 252 6.61 3.08 13.87
C THR A 252 7.91 2.32 14.07
N ILE A 253 8.65 2.11 12.97
CA ILE A 253 10.07 1.76 12.99
C ILE A 253 10.87 2.84 12.25
N GLU A 254 12.08 3.10 12.74
CA GLU A 254 13.04 3.99 12.09
C GLU A 254 14.21 3.16 11.57
N ILE A 255 14.56 3.35 10.31
CA ILE A 255 15.66 2.63 9.66
C ILE A 255 16.68 3.59 9.07
N ASN A 256 17.88 3.10 8.85
CA ASN A 256 18.96 3.92 8.29
C ASN A 256 18.93 3.85 6.76
N ALA A 257 17.94 4.51 6.15
CA ALA A 257 17.66 4.47 4.72
C ALA A 257 17.30 5.86 4.17
N PRO A 258 17.50 6.11 2.85
CA PRO A 258 17.01 7.28 2.14
C PRO A 258 15.52 7.15 1.85
N HIS A 259 14.94 8.10 1.10
CA HIS A 259 13.52 8.12 0.70
C HIS A 259 13.05 6.86 -0.03
N LEU A 260 13.92 6.10 -0.68
CA LEU A 260 13.61 4.82 -1.33
C LEU A 260 13.94 3.62 -0.42
N SER A 261 13.48 3.61 0.81
CA SER A 261 13.76 2.52 1.76
C SER A 261 13.30 1.15 1.26
N MET A 262 12.20 1.08 0.51
CA MET A 262 11.72 -0.16 -0.10
C MET A 262 12.68 -0.74 -1.16
N VAL A 263 13.59 0.08 -1.70
CA VAL A 263 14.64 -0.34 -2.63
C VAL A 263 15.91 -0.73 -1.87
N THR A 264 16.28 0.04 -0.83
CA THR A 264 17.56 -0.11 -0.10
C THR A 264 17.47 -1.09 1.05
N ASP A 265 16.34 -1.15 1.76
CA ASP A 265 16.06 -2.08 2.87
C ASP A 265 14.67 -2.72 2.74
N ALA A 266 14.47 -3.43 1.63
CA ALA A 266 13.21 -4.16 1.38
C ALA A 266 12.86 -5.16 2.51
N GLY A 267 13.86 -5.63 3.27
CA GLY A 267 13.63 -6.54 4.39
C GLY A 267 12.89 -5.88 5.53
N ALA A 268 13.36 -4.72 6.00
CA ALA A 268 12.70 -3.97 7.06
C ALA A 268 11.28 -3.54 6.66
N VAL A 269 11.11 -3.07 5.42
CA VAL A 269 9.80 -2.68 4.89
C VAL A 269 8.84 -3.87 4.84
N THR A 270 9.28 -5.04 4.33
CA THR A 270 8.48 -6.26 4.29
C THR A 270 8.05 -6.69 5.71
N ASN A 271 8.98 -6.70 6.66
CA ASN A 271 8.70 -7.08 8.04
C ASN A 271 7.61 -6.19 8.68
N GLN A 272 7.63 -4.88 8.41
CA GLN A 272 6.61 -3.96 8.94
C GLN A 272 5.24 -4.20 8.30
N ILE A 273 5.19 -4.47 6.99
CA ILE A 273 3.95 -4.85 6.29
C ILE A 273 3.38 -6.15 6.86
N GLU A 274 4.24 -7.15 7.10
CA GLU A 274 3.81 -8.40 7.72
C GLU A 274 3.35 -8.24 9.17
N ALA A 275 3.99 -7.34 9.95
CA ALA A 275 3.53 -7.02 11.29
C ALA A 275 2.11 -6.46 11.26
N ALA A 276 1.81 -5.56 10.33
CA ALA A 276 0.47 -5.04 10.10
C ALA A 276 -0.52 -6.16 9.71
N ALA A 277 -0.13 -7.01 8.77
CA ALA A 277 -0.96 -8.13 8.31
C ALA A 277 -1.27 -9.13 9.44
N LYS A 278 -0.31 -9.43 10.30
CA LYS A 278 -0.48 -10.35 11.44
C LYS A 278 -1.35 -9.77 12.56
N ALA A 279 -1.27 -8.47 12.78
CA ALA A 279 -2.04 -7.80 13.83
C ALA A 279 -3.53 -7.63 13.50
N THR A 280 -3.89 -7.76 12.23
CA THR A 280 -5.25 -7.49 11.71
C THR A 280 -5.96 -8.71 11.12
N ASN A 281 -5.36 -9.90 11.29
CA ASN A 281 -5.93 -11.21 10.89
C ASN A 281 -6.81 -11.84 11.99
#